data_cfabdbb67f336c77cfb68ff7103cba2b
#
_entry.id   cfabdbb67f336c77cfb68ff7103cba2b
#
_cell.length_a   1.000
_cell.length_b   1.000
_cell.length_c   1.000
_cell.angle_alpha   90.00
_cell.angle_beta   90.00
_cell.angle_gamma   90.00
#
_symmetry.space_group_name_H-M   'P 1'
#
loop_
_entity.id
_entity.type
_entity.pdbx_description
1 polymer ?
#
loop_
_entity_poly.entity_id
_entity_poly.type
_entity_poly.pdbx_seq_one_letter_code
_entity_poly.pdbx_strand_id
1 'polypeptide(L)'
;SESSDSGTKALNLTDGNSQTMMANGSLLLAGEKERLGSFKTGLEGNYGENTTRTVVDGVEAEKDEKTVSNAKLFGNVKKTVSPMTFAFLDAFVLNDDIAEIDYRATVGPGLGLYLVKNASTALSVEAGVAQVWEEVVDIEDDYLSLRFAESFEYKFAGNSKVWQSVVYLPEASDFDNYLVTAEAGIEAP
;
A
#
# COMPACT_ATOMS: atom_id res chain seq x y z
N SER A 1 6.03 -24.40 6.60
CA SER A 1 5.31 -23.16 6.29
C SER A 1 5.67 -22.14 7.37
N GLU A 2 6.38 -21.11 7.00
CA GLU A 2 6.57 -19.97 7.89
C GLU A 2 5.41 -19.00 7.64
N SER A 3 4.66 -18.69 8.67
CA SER A 3 3.72 -17.58 8.69
C SER A 3 4.33 -16.47 9.54
N SER A 4 4.40 -15.26 9.03
CA SER A 4 4.80 -14.09 9.79
C SER A 4 3.59 -13.22 10.08
N ASP A 5 3.47 -12.81 11.33
CA ASP A 5 2.50 -11.81 11.78
C ASP A 5 3.29 -10.60 12.26
N SER A 6 3.00 -9.43 11.74
CA SER A 6 3.62 -8.18 12.17
C SER A 6 2.57 -7.09 12.32
N GLY A 7 2.63 -6.37 13.42
CA GLY A 7 1.77 -5.22 13.68
C GLY A 7 2.60 -4.03 14.15
N THR A 8 2.34 -2.86 13.60
CA THR A 8 2.97 -1.61 13.99
C THR A 8 1.90 -0.64 14.50
N LYS A 9 2.18 0.02 15.62
CA LYS A 9 1.36 1.10 16.16
C LYS A 9 2.28 2.25 16.54
N ALA A 10 1.96 3.45 16.13
CA ALA A 10 2.62 4.65 16.60
C ALA A 10 1.59 5.73 16.92
N LEU A 11 1.80 6.43 18.04
CA LEU A 11 1.05 7.59 18.45
C LEU A 11 2.05 8.72 18.70
N ASN A 12 1.83 9.86 18.07
CA ASN A 12 2.65 11.05 18.25
C ASN A 12 1.75 12.21 18.70
N LEU A 13 2.10 12.86 19.80
CA LEU A 13 1.38 13.99 20.37
C LEU A 13 2.34 15.14 20.62
N THR A 14 1.99 16.32 20.14
CA THR A 14 2.75 17.56 20.41
C THR A 14 1.79 18.62 20.96
N ASP A 15 2.19 19.38 21.96
CA ASP A 15 1.40 20.44 22.58
C ASP A 15 2.18 21.76 22.60
N GLY A 16 1.45 22.89 22.41
CA GLY A 16 1.99 24.25 22.37
C GLY A 16 0.96 25.22 21.75
N ASN A 17 1.42 26.27 21.06
CA ASN A 17 0.53 27.13 20.26
C ASN A 17 -0.08 26.41 19.03
N SER A 18 0.46 25.25 18.71
CA SER A 18 -0.05 24.28 17.76
C SER A 18 -0.01 22.91 18.40
N GLN A 19 -1.10 22.17 18.33
CA GLN A 19 -1.19 20.79 18.80
C GLN A 19 -1.26 19.88 17.57
N THR A 20 -0.42 18.85 17.54
CA THR A 20 -0.45 17.83 16.47
C THR A 20 -0.71 16.49 17.10
N MET A 21 -1.72 15.79 16.60
CA MET A 21 -2.00 14.40 16.91
C MET A 21 -1.80 13.55 15.64
N MET A 22 -1.01 12.50 15.75
CA MET A 22 -0.85 11.50 14.67
C MET A 22 -0.97 10.11 15.27
N ALA A 23 -1.82 9.31 14.67
CA ALA A 23 -1.97 7.89 14.99
C ALA A 23 -1.88 7.05 13.72
N ASN A 24 -1.07 6.00 13.76
CA ASN A 24 -1.00 5.03 12.68
C ASN A 24 -0.96 3.60 13.23
N GLY A 25 -1.47 2.68 12.45
CA GLY A 25 -1.49 1.27 12.80
C GLY A 25 -1.51 0.42 11.55
N SER A 26 -0.80 -0.69 11.59
CA SER A 26 -0.85 -1.70 10.55
C SER A 26 -0.86 -3.11 11.13
N LEU A 27 -1.53 -4.01 10.43
CA LEU A 27 -1.51 -5.44 10.69
C LEU A 27 -1.20 -6.14 9.38
N LEU A 28 -0.21 -7.01 9.38
CA LEU A 28 0.21 -7.77 8.22
C LEU A 28 0.25 -9.25 8.55
N LEU A 29 -0.41 -10.05 7.72
CA LEU A 29 -0.33 -11.51 7.73
C LEU A 29 0.27 -11.97 6.41
N ALA A 30 1.33 -12.76 6.47
CA ALA A 30 1.97 -13.33 5.30
C ALA A 30 2.34 -14.80 5.53
N GLY A 31 2.30 -15.58 4.48
CA GLY A 31 2.72 -16.96 4.52
C GLY A 31 3.24 -17.43 3.18
N GLU A 32 4.24 -18.30 3.21
CA GLU A 32 4.80 -18.92 2.02
C GLU A 32 4.88 -20.44 2.21
N LYS A 33 4.57 -21.17 1.16
CA LYS A 33 4.76 -22.61 1.09
C LYS A 33 5.51 -22.94 -0.20
N GLU A 34 6.67 -23.53 -0.01
CA GLU A 34 7.55 -23.94 -1.10
C GLU A 34 6.78 -24.73 -2.17
N ARG A 35 6.92 -24.36 -3.44
CA ARG A 35 6.22 -24.91 -4.62
C ARG A 35 4.71 -24.67 -4.74
N LEU A 36 4.04 -24.15 -3.73
CA LEU A 36 2.62 -23.83 -3.81
C LEU A 36 2.38 -22.34 -4.08
N GLY A 37 3.15 -21.47 -3.44
CA GLY A 37 3.04 -20.03 -3.56
C GLY A 37 3.01 -19.31 -2.21
N SER A 38 2.63 -18.05 -2.23
CA SER A 38 2.57 -17.19 -1.06
C SER A 38 1.26 -16.41 -1.00
N PHE A 39 0.93 -15.95 0.19
CA PHE A 39 -0.12 -14.96 0.38
C PHE A 39 0.38 -13.83 1.28
N LYS A 40 -0.15 -12.66 1.09
CA LYS A 40 0.07 -11.48 1.92
C LYS A 40 -1.26 -10.73 2.03
N THR A 41 -1.68 -10.41 3.23
CA THR A 41 -2.86 -9.57 3.47
C THR A 41 -2.59 -8.63 4.62
N GLY A 42 -3.16 -7.45 4.59
CA GLY A 42 -2.92 -6.47 5.64
C GLY A 42 -3.98 -5.40 5.69
N LEU A 43 -4.03 -4.75 6.84
CA LEU A 43 -4.83 -3.58 7.13
C LEU A 43 -3.88 -2.46 7.58
N GLU A 44 -4.03 -1.30 7.02
CA GLU A 44 -3.28 -0.08 7.36
C GLU A 44 -4.27 1.03 7.65
N GLY A 45 -3.97 1.87 8.64
CA GLY A 45 -4.76 3.03 8.97
C GLY A 45 -3.88 4.16 9.51
N ASN A 46 -4.12 5.37 9.02
CA ASN A 46 -3.40 6.55 9.43
C ASN A 46 -4.41 7.68 9.71
N TYR A 47 -4.20 8.38 10.81
CA TYR A 47 -4.95 9.56 11.18
C TYR A 47 -3.99 10.64 11.66
N GLY A 48 -4.18 11.87 11.20
CA GLY A 48 -3.42 13.03 11.66
C GLY A 48 -4.27 14.29 11.66
N GLU A 49 -4.11 15.07 12.70
CA GLU A 49 -4.83 16.34 12.91
C GLU A 49 -3.87 17.38 13.48
N ASN A 50 -4.00 18.60 13.01
CA ASN A 50 -3.26 19.75 13.50
C ASN A 50 -4.25 20.83 13.98
N THR A 51 -4.24 21.14 15.28
CA THR A 51 -5.04 22.20 15.88
C THR A 51 -4.19 23.45 16.02
N THR A 52 -4.58 24.52 15.37
CA THR A 52 -3.92 25.83 15.49
C THR A 52 -4.78 26.78 16.34
N ARG A 53 -4.18 27.38 17.37
CA ARG A 53 -4.80 28.40 18.22
C ARG A 53 -4.32 29.76 17.78
N THR A 54 -5.29 30.63 17.46
CA THR A 54 -5.03 32.03 17.10
C THR A 54 -5.87 32.94 18.02
N VAL A 55 -5.28 34.04 18.48
CA VAL A 55 -5.98 35.08 19.25
C VAL A 55 -6.18 36.28 18.32
N VAL A 56 -7.44 36.58 17.98
CA VAL A 56 -7.81 37.77 17.19
C VAL A 56 -8.72 38.63 18.04
N ASP A 57 -8.33 39.87 18.26
CA ASP A 57 -9.07 40.87 19.10
C ASP A 57 -9.39 40.37 20.53
N GLY A 58 -8.50 39.55 21.12
CA GLY A 58 -8.67 38.99 22.47
C GLY A 58 -9.63 37.78 22.52
N VAL A 59 -10.10 37.29 21.40
CA VAL A 59 -10.90 36.06 21.28
C VAL A 59 -10.02 34.92 20.78
N GLU A 60 -9.96 33.82 21.55
CA GLU A 60 -9.29 32.60 21.11
C GLU A 60 -10.14 31.90 20.06
N ALA A 61 -9.54 31.60 18.92
CA ALA A 61 -10.11 30.77 17.87
C ALA A 61 -9.23 29.53 17.68
N GLU A 62 -9.83 28.37 17.73
CA GLU A 62 -9.20 27.09 17.40
C GLU A 62 -9.62 26.67 15.98
N LYS A 63 -8.67 26.21 15.19
CA LYS A 63 -8.90 25.63 13.88
C LYS A 63 -8.24 24.25 13.84
N ASP A 64 -9.07 23.23 13.66
CA ASP A 64 -8.64 21.86 13.44
C ASP A 64 -8.51 21.60 11.93
N GLU A 65 -7.43 21.00 11.53
CA GLU A 65 -7.17 20.63 10.15
C GLU A 65 -6.64 19.19 10.10
N LYS A 66 -7.39 18.31 9.46
CA LYS A 66 -6.93 16.94 9.21
C LYS A 66 -5.74 16.98 8.24
N THR A 67 -4.66 16.30 8.58
CA THR A 67 -3.44 16.24 7.77
C THR A 67 -3.26 14.87 7.11
N VAL A 68 -3.80 13.82 7.73
CA VAL A 68 -3.84 12.46 7.19
C VAL A 68 -5.10 11.78 7.71
N SER A 69 -5.86 11.14 6.86
CA SER A 69 -6.99 10.28 7.26
C SER A 69 -7.24 9.24 6.18
N ASN A 70 -6.62 8.08 6.31
CA ASN A 70 -6.80 7.00 5.34
C ASN A 70 -6.83 5.62 6.01
N ALA A 71 -7.48 4.69 5.33
CA ALA A 71 -7.50 3.28 5.67
C ALA A 71 -7.38 2.43 4.41
N LYS A 72 -6.57 1.37 4.46
CA LYS A 72 -6.33 0.45 3.34
C LYS A 72 -6.39 -0.98 3.83
N LEU A 73 -7.20 -1.80 3.17
CA LEU A 73 -7.19 -3.26 3.28
C LEU A 73 -6.65 -3.83 1.97
N PHE A 74 -5.70 -4.75 2.04
CA PHE A 74 -5.14 -5.36 0.84
C PHE A 74 -4.94 -6.87 1.00
N GLY A 75 -4.92 -7.57 -0.14
CA GLY A 75 -4.62 -8.98 -0.23
C GLY A 75 -3.93 -9.33 -1.54
N ASN A 76 -2.90 -10.16 -1.46
CA ASN A 76 -2.18 -10.69 -2.62
C ASN A 76 -1.98 -12.19 -2.42
N VAL A 77 -2.32 -12.95 -3.42
CA VAL A 77 -2.07 -14.41 -3.47
C VAL A 77 -1.26 -14.72 -4.71
N LYS A 78 -0.13 -15.39 -4.53
CA LYS A 78 0.74 -15.85 -5.62
C LYS A 78 0.78 -17.37 -5.65
N LYS A 79 0.57 -17.96 -6.83
CA LYS A 79 0.69 -19.39 -7.07
C LYS A 79 1.87 -19.66 -8.00
N THR A 80 2.80 -20.46 -7.54
CA THR A 80 3.96 -20.88 -8.35
C THR A 80 3.49 -21.74 -9.53
N VAL A 81 3.78 -21.32 -10.75
CA VAL A 81 3.53 -22.04 -12.01
C VAL A 81 4.78 -22.78 -12.46
N SER A 82 5.95 -22.14 -12.34
CA SER A 82 7.27 -22.72 -12.61
C SER A 82 8.31 -22.11 -11.65
N PRO A 83 9.57 -22.58 -11.63
CA PRO A 83 10.61 -21.98 -10.79
C PRO A 83 10.78 -20.47 -10.94
N MET A 84 10.49 -19.94 -12.13
CA MET A 84 10.66 -18.52 -12.46
C MET A 84 9.33 -17.79 -12.74
N THR A 85 8.19 -18.49 -12.78
CA THR A 85 6.89 -17.90 -13.16
C THR A 85 5.85 -18.17 -12.09
N PHE A 86 5.01 -17.18 -11.81
CA PHE A 86 3.86 -17.31 -10.91
C PHE A 86 2.62 -16.63 -11.49
N ALA A 87 1.45 -17.13 -11.13
CA ALA A 87 0.19 -16.41 -11.29
C ALA A 87 -0.13 -15.70 -9.99
N PHE A 88 -0.81 -14.57 -10.07
CA PHE A 88 -1.25 -13.86 -8.88
C PHE A 88 -2.70 -13.39 -8.99
N LEU A 89 -3.29 -13.13 -7.83
CA LEU A 89 -4.49 -12.35 -7.66
C LEU A 89 -4.19 -11.25 -6.62
N ASP A 90 -4.44 -10.03 -7.01
CA ASP A 90 -4.24 -8.84 -6.17
C ASP A 90 -5.58 -8.14 -5.93
N ALA A 91 -5.78 -7.64 -4.72
CA ALA A 91 -6.98 -6.89 -4.37
C ALA A 91 -6.67 -5.87 -3.29
N PHE A 92 -7.25 -4.68 -3.36
CA PHE A 92 -7.25 -3.74 -2.25
C PHE A 92 -8.53 -2.89 -2.21
N VAL A 93 -8.79 -2.35 -1.04
CA VAL A 93 -9.79 -1.30 -0.81
C VAL A 93 -9.10 -0.18 -0.03
N LEU A 94 -9.26 1.04 -0.47
CA LEU A 94 -8.72 2.26 0.10
C LEU A 94 -9.84 3.27 0.33
N ASN A 95 -9.79 3.98 1.45
CA ASN A 95 -10.47 5.25 1.70
C ASN A 95 -9.40 6.29 2.07
N ASP A 96 -9.51 7.51 1.58
CA ASP A 96 -8.59 8.60 1.90
C ASP A 96 -9.34 9.95 1.89
N ASP A 97 -9.68 10.44 3.07
CA ASP A 97 -10.43 11.70 3.24
C ASP A 97 -9.66 12.91 2.70
N ILE A 98 -8.31 12.90 2.75
CA ILE A 98 -7.50 14.04 2.30
C ILE A 98 -7.41 14.08 0.77
N ALA A 99 -7.39 12.93 0.14
CA ALA A 99 -7.42 12.81 -1.32
C ALA A 99 -8.85 12.84 -1.88
N GLU A 100 -9.87 13.04 -1.00
CA GLU A 100 -11.30 13.02 -1.36
C GLU A 100 -11.71 11.72 -2.06
N ILE A 101 -11.12 10.59 -1.63
CA ILE A 101 -11.43 9.24 -2.08
C ILE A 101 -12.35 8.59 -1.06
N ASP A 102 -13.66 8.57 -1.31
CA ASP A 102 -14.62 7.91 -0.44
C ASP A 102 -14.36 6.40 -0.42
N TYR A 103 -14.13 5.83 -1.57
CA TYR A 103 -13.53 4.49 -1.70
C TYR A 103 -12.82 4.32 -3.04
N ARG A 104 -11.82 3.45 -3.04
CA ARG A 104 -11.24 2.86 -4.25
C ARG A 104 -11.00 1.39 -4.00
N ALA A 105 -11.64 0.54 -4.79
CA ALA A 105 -11.47 -0.90 -4.73
C ALA A 105 -10.87 -1.40 -6.03
N THR A 106 -9.91 -2.32 -5.95
CA THR A 106 -9.35 -3.00 -7.11
C THR A 106 -9.29 -4.49 -6.90
N VAL A 107 -9.49 -5.25 -7.95
CA VAL A 107 -9.19 -6.68 -7.99
C VAL A 107 -8.66 -7.05 -9.37
N GLY A 108 -7.57 -7.82 -9.42
CA GLY A 108 -6.99 -8.20 -10.70
C GLY A 108 -6.08 -9.42 -10.67
N PRO A 109 -6.29 -10.35 -11.60
CA PRO A 109 -5.36 -11.46 -11.84
C PRO A 109 -4.22 -11.02 -12.76
N GLY A 110 -3.10 -11.76 -12.67
CA GLY A 110 -1.98 -11.55 -13.57
C GLY A 110 -0.95 -12.68 -13.50
N LEU A 111 0.12 -12.48 -14.25
CA LEU A 111 1.29 -13.34 -14.31
C LEU A 111 2.54 -12.56 -13.95
N GLY A 112 3.46 -13.21 -13.27
CA GLY A 112 4.75 -12.64 -12.91
C GLY A 112 5.91 -13.54 -13.32
N LEU A 113 7.03 -12.91 -13.59
CA LEU A 113 8.29 -13.55 -13.96
C LEU A 113 9.41 -13.06 -13.05
N TYR A 114 10.11 -13.97 -12.40
CA TYR A 114 11.37 -13.64 -11.73
C TYR A 114 12.47 -13.48 -12.77
N LEU A 115 13.04 -12.29 -12.87
CA LEU A 115 14.23 -12.01 -13.69
C LEU A 115 15.49 -12.48 -12.96
N VAL A 116 15.50 -12.35 -11.63
CA VAL A 116 16.52 -12.88 -10.73
C VAL A 116 15.83 -13.54 -9.56
N LYS A 117 16.23 -14.76 -9.21
CA LYS A 117 15.75 -15.47 -8.02
C LYS A 117 16.86 -16.35 -7.47
N ASN A 118 17.51 -15.88 -6.41
CA ASN A 118 18.55 -16.63 -5.69
C ASN A 118 18.42 -16.39 -4.16
N ALA A 119 19.34 -16.89 -3.37
CA ALA A 119 19.27 -16.82 -1.91
C ALA A 119 19.29 -15.39 -1.35
N SER A 120 19.94 -14.45 -2.05
CA SER A 120 20.09 -13.07 -1.59
C SER A 120 19.27 -12.05 -2.38
N THR A 121 18.88 -12.37 -3.63
CA THR A 121 18.26 -11.39 -4.51
C THR A 121 17.02 -11.97 -5.19
N ALA A 122 15.94 -11.23 -5.14
CA ALA A 122 14.74 -11.49 -5.93
C ALA A 122 14.40 -10.21 -6.71
N LEU A 123 14.25 -10.34 -8.04
CA LEU A 123 13.74 -9.29 -8.92
C LEU A 123 12.66 -9.92 -9.76
N SER A 124 11.47 -9.37 -9.72
CA SER A 124 10.33 -9.84 -10.51
C SER A 124 9.63 -8.70 -11.22
N VAL A 125 9.02 -9.03 -12.34
CA VAL A 125 8.09 -8.17 -13.07
C VAL A 125 6.75 -8.87 -13.18
N GLU A 126 5.67 -8.10 -13.17
CA GLU A 126 4.30 -8.59 -13.21
C GLU A 126 3.52 -7.85 -14.29
N ALA A 127 2.63 -8.56 -14.95
CA ALA A 127 1.65 -7.99 -15.86
C ALA A 127 0.29 -8.63 -15.63
N GLY A 128 -0.77 -7.83 -15.69
CA GLY A 128 -2.14 -8.31 -15.45
C GLY A 128 -3.17 -7.29 -15.86
N VAL A 129 -4.40 -7.55 -15.45
CA VAL A 129 -5.53 -6.64 -15.58
C VAL A 129 -6.12 -6.41 -14.19
N ALA A 130 -6.77 -5.28 -13.99
CA ALA A 130 -7.47 -4.98 -12.75
C ALA A 130 -8.78 -4.27 -13.08
N GLN A 131 -9.87 -4.68 -12.44
CA GLN A 131 -11.08 -3.89 -12.39
C GLN A 131 -10.94 -2.90 -11.24
N VAL A 132 -11.21 -1.64 -11.51
CA VAL A 132 -11.22 -0.54 -10.55
C VAL A 132 -12.65 -0.07 -10.37
N TRP A 133 -13.04 0.17 -9.14
CA TRP A 133 -14.26 0.87 -8.74
C TRP A 133 -13.83 1.96 -7.78
N GLU A 134 -14.25 3.17 -8.02
CA GLU A 134 -13.89 4.29 -7.15
C GLU A 134 -14.98 5.36 -7.08
N GLU A 135 -14.96 6.08 -5.98
CA GLU A 135 -15.70 7.32 -5.79
C GLU A 135 -14.72 8.38 -5.30
N VAL A 136 -14.49 9.37 -6.14
CA VAL A 136 -13.55 10.47 -5.89
C VAL A 136 -14.29 11.78 -6.11
N VAL A 137 -14.30 12.66 -5.09
CA VAL A 137 -15.01 13.97 -5.15
C VAL A 137 -16.48 13.79 -5.53
N ASP A 138 -17.20 12.85 -4.88
CA ASP A 138 -18.60 12.49 -5.15
C ASP A 138 -18.87 11.99 -6.60
N ILE A 139 -17.83 11.58 -7.34
CA ILE A 139 -17.95 11.02 -8.68
C ILE A 139 -17.62 9.53 -8.63
N GLU A 140 -18.64 8.71 -8.91
CA GLU A 140 -18.45 7.27 -9.07
C GLU A 140 -17.93 6.95 -10.47
N ASP A 141 -16.91 6.10 -10.55
CA ASP A 141 -16.39 5.57 -11.80
C ASP A 141 -15.97 4.11 -11.67
N ASP A 142 -16.10 3.35 -12.77
CA ASP A 142 -15.60 2.00 -12.85
C ASP A 142 -14.94 1.74 -14.21
N TYR A 143 -13.73 1.19 -14.17
CA TYR A 143 -12.95 0.97 -15.38
C TYR A 143 -12.01 -0.23 -15.27
N LEU A 144 -11.65 -0.75 -16.44
CA LEU A 144 -10.59 -1.76 -16.57
C LEU A 144 -9.24 -1.09 -16.68
N SER A 145 -8.29 -1.49 -15.83
CA SER A 145 -6.88 -1.09 -15.91
C SER A 145 -6.00 -2.23 -16.36
N LEU A 146 -4.93 -1.90 -17.05
CA LEU A 146 -3.78 -2.78 -17.16
C LEU A 146 -2.96 -2.66 -15.86
N ARG A 147 -2.28 -3.72 -15.45
CA ARG A 147 -1.41 -3.71 -14.29
C ARG A 147 -0.01 -4.13 -14.69
N PHE A 148 0.96 -3.27 -14.40
CA PHE A 148 2.37 -3.57 -14.50
C PHE A 148 3.02 -3.33 -13.15
N ALA A 149 3.88 -4.24 -12.71
CA ALA A 149 4.61 -4.05 -11.47
C ALA A 149 6.03 -4.58 -11.57
N GLU A 150 6.90 -4.00 -10.74
CA GLU A 150 8.26 -4.45 -10.51
C GLU A 150 8.43 -4.59 -9.00
N SER A 151 9.12 -5.64 -8.57
CA SER A 151 9.50 -5.85 -7.17
C SER A 151 10.94 -6.32 -7.08
N PHE A 152 11.70 -5.65 -6.23
CA PHE A 152 13.07 -5.97 -5.93
C PHE A 152 13.25 -6.23 -4.43
N GLU A 153 13.98 -7.28 -4.08
CA GLU A 153 14.39 -7.59 -2.71
C GLU A 153 15.85 -8.02 -2.70
N TYR A 154 16.60 -7.48 -1.74
CA TYR A 154 17.98 -7.91 -1.48
C TYR A 154 18.20 -8.16 0.02
N LYS A 155 18.66 -9.38 0.34
CA LYS A 155 19.01 -9.83 1.70
C LYS A 155 20.51 -9.73 1.92
N PHE A 156 20.90 -8.99 2.94
CA PHE A 156 22.28 -8.87 3.40
C PHE A 156 22.68 -10.05 4.30
N ALA A 157 23.96 -10.25 4.49
CA ALA A 157 24.51 -11.34 5.29
C ALA A 157 24.11 -11.33 6.79
N GLY A 158 23.53 -10.24 7.31
CA GLY A 158 23.11 -10.07 8.71
C GLY A 158 21.59 -10.11 8.92
N ASN A 159 20.84 -10.79 8.05
CA ASN A 159 19.36 -10.83 8.05
C ASN A 159 18.67 -9.47 7.85
N SER A 160 19.41 -8.41 7.55
CA SER A 160 18.83 -7.17 7.06
C SER A 160 18.35 -7.35 5.64
N LYS A 161 17.31 -6.64 5.26
CA LYS A 161 16.74 -6.69 3.92
C LYS A 161 16.39 -5.29 3.44
N VAL A 162 16.66 -5.00 2.18
CA VAL A 162 16.13 -3.85 1.46
C VAL A 162 15.15 -4.35 0.40
N TRP A 163 14.08 -3.63 0.22
CA TRP A 163 13.08 -3.95 -0.78
C TRP A 163 12.49 -2.69 -1.40
N GLN A 164 12.01 -2.82 -2.64
CA GLN A 164 11.19 -1.83 -3.30
C GLN A 164 10.10 -2.51 -4.13
N SER A 165 9.04 -1.79 -4.41
CA SER A 165 7.95 -2.19 -5.28
C SER A 165 7.41 -0.98 -6.01
N VAL A 166 7.13 -1.13 -7.29
CA VAL A 166 6.46 -0.11 -8.12
C VAL A 166 5.30 -0.78 -8.83
N VAL A 167 4.12 -0.20 -8.74
CA VAL A 167 2.92 -0.65 -9.45
C VAL A 167 2.42 0.50 -10.31
N TYR A 168 2.14 0.23 -11.57
CA TYR A 168 1.56 1.14 -12.55
C TYR A 168 0.26 0.56 -13.08
N LEU A 169 -0.83 1.29 -12.91
CA LEU A 169 -2.20 0.92 -13.28
C LEU A 169 -2.77 1.99 -14.21
N PRO A 170 -2.49 1.97 -15.50
CA PRO A 170 -3.18 2.82 -16.46
C PRO A 170 -4.58 2.28 -16.76
N GLU A 171 -5.54 3.16 -16.94
CA GLU A 171 -6.84 2.78 -17.50
C GLU A 171 -6.65 2.24 -18.93
N ALA A 172 -7.33 1.13 -19.26
CA ALA A 172 -7.12 0.46 -20.54
C ALA A 172 -7.67 1.27 -21.74
N SER A 173 -8.62 2.13 -21.50
CA SER A 173 -9.24 3.02 -22.51
C SER A 173 -8.60 4.40 -22.61
N ASP A 174 -7.92 4.85 -21.55
CA ASP A 174 -7.28 6.17 -21.46
C ASP A 174 -5.97 6.11 -20.65
N PHE A 175 -4.84 6.00 -21.32
CA PHE A 175 -3.52 5.91 -20.66
C PHE A 175 -3.06 7.20 -19.97
N ASP A 176 -3.75 8.31 -20.18
CA ASP A 176 -3.49 9.57 -19.45
C ASP A 176 -4.12 9.51 -18.04
N ASN A 177 -5.11 8.62 -17.84
CA ASN A 177 -5.64 8.27 -16.53
C ASN A 177 -4.87 7.05 -15.98
N TYR A 178 -4.09 7.25 -14.93
CA TYR A 178 -3.28 6.19 -14.33
C TYR A 178 -3.05 6.39 -12.84
N LEU A 179 -2.79 5.28 -12.17
CA LEU A 179 -2.34 5.26 -10.79
C LEU A 179 -0.93 4.68 -10.72
N VAL A 180 -0.02 5.35 -9.99
CA VAL A 180 1.31 4.83 -9.66
C VAL A 180 1.46 4.73 -8.15
N THR A 181 1.85 3.55 -7.68
CA THR A 181 2.23 3.33 -6.29
C THR A 181 3.68 2.87 -6.24
N ALA A 182 4.50 3.55 -5.44
CA ALA A 182 5.88 3.16 -5.20
C ALA A 182 6.14 3.05 -3.70
N GLU A 183 6.71 1.94 -3.29
CA GLU A 183 7.04 1.64 -1.90
C GLU A 183 8.50 1.17 -1.83
N ALA A 184 9.20 1.51 -0.76
CA ALA A 184 10.53 1.00 -0.48
C ALA A 184 10.74 0.92 1.03
N GLY A 185 11.55 -0.02 1.46
CA GLY A 185 11.82 -0.20 2.89
C GLY A 185 13.12 -0.93 3.16
N ILE A 186 13.55 -0.80 4.42
CA ILE A 186 14.68 -1.50 4.99
C ILE A 186 14.19 -2.22 6.24
N GLU A 187 14.43 -3.51 6.32
CA GLU A 187 14.18 -4.31 7.51
C GLU A 187 15.51 -4.64 8.17
N ALA A 188 15.65 -4.32 9.45
CA ALA A 188 16.78 -4.71 10.29
C ALA A 188 16.43 -5.98 11.09
N PRO A 189 17.39 -6.80 11.50
CA PRO A 189 17.18 -7.98 12.33
C PRO A 189 16.70 -7.61 13.72
#